data_b126a982733c1db68631a8dc7178e32e
#
_entry.id   b126a982733c1db68631a8dc7178e32e
#
_cell.length_a   1.000
_cell.length_b   1.000
_cell.length_c   1.000
_cell.angle_alpha   90.00
_cell.angle_beta   90.00
_cell.angle_gamma   90.00
#
_symmetry.space_group_name_H-M   'P 1'
#
loop_
_entity.id
_entity.type
_entity.pdbx_description
1 polymer ?
#
loop_
_entity_poly.entity_id
_entity_poly.type
_entity_poly.pdbx_seq_one_letter_code
_entity_poly.pdbx_strand_id
1 'polypeptide(L)'
;MKPIMMMRKMGLAAMALLLLGGNAPAQTGGVRQGAAQKDAAQQYGPLRPGVPQRVDMQWWQDSHYGLFLHMGLYTVAGGEWKGKGGFGEFIQLNNKIPVAEMREEAKRFNPVQFDANEWVAAARRAGMKYIVMGSKHHEGFAMFDSPCNDFNVVKATPFGRDIIGELAAACQRQGMPFGVYYSLGRDWDDPDCPSNWPREGGRSNDWDYPNERAKEFSRYFERKAMPQVLELLRQYPNISILWFDTPGYCSPEQSQRMIDTIQKYRPGCLINDRVGNGLGDFITPEQTVSGGLDPDPWESCITIGSSWGYTKRDTVFKSPEIVARLLTDIVSKGGNLLLNIGPTPWGTFPEKAVANLDAVGRWLGTNGEAVYGTRPWRVYGESFVREKIGGKTGAENPDEVK
;
A
#
# COMPACT_ATOMS: atom_id res chain seq x y z
N MET A 1 66.68 18.24 39.73
CA MET A 1 67.12 19.29 38.74
C MET A 1 66.07 19.40 37.66
N LYS A 2 65.42 20.55 37.58
CA LYS A 2 64.53 20.97 36.48
C LYS A 2 65.38 21.28 35.22
N PRO A 3 64.85 21.23 34.00
CA PRO A 3 64.22 22.44 33.43
C PRO A 3 62.91 22.14 32.63
N ILE A 4 61.88 22.95 32.75
CA ILE A 4 61.48 24.16 32.04
C ILE A 4 61.05 23.94 30.59
N MET A 5 59.72 23.85 30.42
CA MET A 5 58.78 24.70 29.66
C MET A 5 59.24 25.30 28.29
N MET A 6 58.55 24.89 27.27
CA MET A 6 58.28 25.72 26.09
C MET A 6 56.88 25.48 25.50
N MET A 7 55.95 26.33 25.93
CA MET A 7 54.65 26.50 25.28
C MET A 7 54.88 27.12 23.87
N ARG A 8 54.35 26.50 22.83
CA ARG A 8 54.11 27.19 21.57
C ARG A 8 52.62 27.25 21.27
N LYS A 9 52.18 28.47 21.18
CA LYS A 9 50.85 28.88 20.72
C LYS A 9 50.62 28.37 19.29
N MET A 10 49.73 27.44 19.13
CA MET A 10 49.01 27.20 17.89
C MET A 10 47.69 26.51 18.26
N GLY A 11 46.60 27.20 18.06
CA GLY A 11 45.36 26.52 18.30
C GLY A 11 44.12 27.39 18.53
N LEU A 12 44.00 28.52 17.87
CA LEU A 12 42.72 29.28 17.88
C LEU A 12 42.07 29.40 16.49
N ALA A 13 42.52 28.61 15.51
CA ALA A 13 41.90 28.61 14.18
C ALA A 13 41.17 27.32 13.80
N ALA A 14 41.22 26.25 14.65
CA ALA A 14 40.58 24.98 14.32
C ALA A 14 39.22 24.76 15.05
N MET A 15 38.74 25.72 15.84
CA MET A 15 37.52 25.55 16.63
C MET A 15 36.31 26.34 16.10
N ALA A 16 36.47 27.04 14.96
CA ALA A 16 35.40 27.81 14.34
C ALA A 16 34.79 27.13 13.09
N LEU A 17 35.27 25.92 12.71
CA LEU A 17 34.72 25.16 11.55
C LEU A 17 33.86 23.93 11.96
N LEU A 18 33.61 23.71 13.23
CA LEU A 18 32.80 22.60 13.75
C LEU A 18 31.41 23.01 14.24
N LEU A 19 31.02 24.27 14.06
CA LEU A 19 29.69 24.77 14.42
C LEU A 19 28.86 25.23 13.20
N LEU A 20 29.31 24.89 11.97
CA LEU A 20 28.50 25.00 10.76
C LEU A 20 28.25 23.63 10.12
N GLY A 21 28.33 22.57 10.90
CA GLY A 21 27.67 21.31 10.61
C GLY A 21 26.17 21.54 10.72
N GLY A 22 25.61 22.19 9.69
CA GLY A 22 24.19 22.30 9.53
C GLY A 22 23.59 20.91 9.66
N ASN A 23 22.54 20.78 10.45
CA ASN A 23 21.59 19.71 10.35
C ASN A 23 21.24 19.55 8.85
N ALA A 24 21.91 18.65 8.17
CA ALA A 24 21.34 18.09 6.98
C ALA A 24 20.03 17.44 7.48
N PRO A 25 18.85 17.92 7.06
CA PRO A 25 17.64 17.19 7.34
C PRO A 25 17.92 15.79 6.84
N ALA A 26 17.68 14.80 7.68
CA ALA A 26 17.56 13.44 7.22
C ALA A 26 16.68 13.51 5.98
N GLN A 27 17.25 13.24 4.80
CA GLN A 27 16.47 13.08 3.59
C GLN A 27 15.62 11.84 3.84
N THR A 28 14.49 12.07 4.48
CA THR A 28 13.40 11.13 4.51
C THR A 28 13.10 10.78 3.07
N GLY A 29 12.82 9.51 2.80
CA GLY A 29 12.55 8.99 1.46
C GLY A 29 11.47 9.71 0.64
N GLY A 30 10.90 10.81 1.14
CA GLY A 30 9.89 11.64 0.49
C GLY A 30 10.33 12.23 -0.88
N VAL A 31 11.61 12.55 -1.08
CA VAL A 31 12.07 13.06 -2.39
C VAL A 31 12.11 11.94 -3.44
N ARG A 32 12.44 10.70 -3.06
CA ARG A 32 12.37 9.55 -3.97
C ARG A 32 10.94 9.05 -4.16
N GLN A 33 10.09 9.13 -3.14
CA GLN A 33 8.66 8.86 -3.28
C GLN A 33 7.97 9.88 -4.20
N GLY A 34 8.28 11.17 -4.09
CA GLY A 34 7.73 12.19 -4.97
C GLY A 34 8.09 12.02 -6.46
N ALA A 35 9.31 11.56 -6.79
CA ALA A 35 9.69 11.22 -8.17
C ALA A 35 8.95 9.95 -8.65
N ALA A 36 8.87 8.91 -7.80
CA ALA A 36 8.11 7.70 -8.07
C ALA A 36 6.62 7.98 -8.26
N GLN A 37 6.08 8.88 -7.46
CA GLN A 37 4.68 9.27 -7.52
C GLN A 37 4.35 10.10 -8.77
N LYS A 38 5.28 10.95 -9.26
CA LYS A 38 5.12 11.64 -10.54
C LYS A 38 5.15 10.66 -11.73
N ASP A 39 6.05 9.68 -11.69
CA ASP A 39 6.11 8.64 -12.73
C ASP A 39 4.86 7.74 -12.70
N ALA A 40 4.35 7.43 -11.52
CA ALA A 40 3.12 6.68 -11.33
C ALA A 40 1.90 7.47 -11.81
N ALA A 41 1.80 8.76 -11.48
CA ALA A 41 0.74 9.64 -11.97
C ALA A 41 0.70 9.77 -13.51
N GLN A 42 1.84 9.56 -14.19
CA GLN A 42 1.88 9.49 -15.66
C GLN A 42 1.36 8.16 -16.21
N GLN A 43 1.38 7.09 -15.42
CA GLN A 43 1.03 5.73 -15.84
C GLN A 43 -0.44 5.37 -15.62
N TYR A 44 -1.02 5.87 -14.56
CA TYR A 44 -2.41 5.63 -14.19
C TYR A 44 -3.10 6.94 -13.83
N GLY A 45 -2.91 8.02 -14.30
CA GLY A 45 -3.56 9.33 -14.09
C GLY A 45 -5.09 9.26 -14.10
N PRO A 46 -5.76 10.40 -14.31
CA PRO A 46 -7.22 10.47 -14.29
C PRO A 46 -7.83 9.47 -15.28
N LEU A 47 -9.03 9.00 -14.98
CA LEU A 47 -9.78 8.11 -15.85
C LEU A 47 -10.02 8.78 -17.20
N ARG A 48 -10.10 7.99 -18.27
CA ARG A 48 -10.38 8.54 -19.60
C ARG A 48 -11.73 9.25 -19.61
N PRO A 49 -11.80 10.52 -20.06
CA PRO A 49 -13.07 11.22 -20.15
C PRO A 49 -14.08 10.47 -21.03
N GLY A 50 -15.33 10.40 -20.58
CA GLY A 50 -16.42 9.81 -21.35
C GLY A 50 -16.49 8.28 -21.31
N VAL A 51 -15.68 7.61 -20.52
CA VAL A 51 -15.87 6.17 -20.24
C VAL A 51 -17.11 6.02 -19.35
N PRO A 52 -18.16 5.31 -19.77
CA PRO A 52 -19.33 5.11 -18.94
C PRO A 52 -18.97 4.31 -17.68
N GLN A 53 -19.59 4.65 -16.55
CA GLN A 53 -19.51 3.83 -15.35
C GLN A 53 -20.02 2.42 -15.69
N ARG A 54 -19.15 1.41 -15.50
CA ARG A 54 -19.39 0.01 -15.92
C ARG A 54 -20.16 -0.80 -14.90
N VAL A 55 -20.08 -0.40 -13.63
CA VAL A 55 -20.58 -1.17 -12.48
C VAL A 55 -21.27 -0.24 -11.49
N ASP A 56 -22.20 -0.79 -10.71
CA ASP A 56 -22.79 -0.07 -9.59
C ASP A 56 -21.77 0.07 -8.46
N MET A 57 -21.39 1.30 -8.15
CA MET A 57 -20.40 1.65 -7.12
C MET A 57 -21.06 2.13 -5.82
N GLN A 58 -22.40 2.17 -5.74
CA GLN A 58 -23.11 2.76 -4.61
C GLN A 58 -22.64 2.20 -3.26
N TRP A 59 -22.55 0.87 -3.17
CA TRP A 59 -22.14 0.20 -1.93
C TRP A 59 -20.74 0.63 -1.46
N TRP A 60 -19.80 0.82 -2.40
CA TRP A 60 -18.43 1.22 -2.12
C TRP A 60 -18.35 2.71 -1.77
N GLN A 61 -19.09 3.56 -2.50
CA GLN A 61 -19.20 4.98 -2.20
C GLN A 61 -19.86 5.25 -0.84
N ASP A 62 -20.78 4.39 -0.39
CA ASP A 62 -21.42 4.49 0.92
C ASP A 62 -20.53 3.96 2.06
N SER A 63 -19.54 3.15 1.74
CA SER A 63 -18.65 2.51 2.71
C SER A 63 -17.63 3.45 3.32
N HIS A 64 -17.02 4.32 2.53
CA HIS A 64 -16.01 5.33 2.90
C HIS A 64 -14.77 4.85 3.65
N TYR A 65 -14.77 3.66 4.30
CA TYR A 65 -13.67 3.19 5.15
C TYR A 65 -13.42 1.71 4.97
N GLY A 66 -12.24 1.36 4.49
CA GLY A 66 -11.80 -0.02 4.25
C GLY A 66 -10.48 -0.36 4.93
N LEU A 67 -10.24 -1.67 5.12
CA LEU A 67 -8.98 -2.23 5.61
C LEU A 67 -8.12 -2.70 4.43
N PHE A 68 -6.88 -2.23 4.35
CA PHE A 68 -5.87 -2.74 3.45
C PHE A 68 -4.88 -3.63 4.21
N LEU A 69 -4.53 -4.78 3.66
CA LEU A 69 -3.65 -5.75 4.30
C LEU A 69 -2.45 -6.08 3.40
N HIS A 70 -1.25 -5.76 3.90
CA HIS A 70 0.01 -6.11 3.24
C HIS A 70 0.75 -7.17 4.03
N MET A 71 0.69 -8.41 3.56
CA MET A 71 1.43 -9.56 4.08
C MET A 71 2.02 -10.36 2.91
N GLY A 72 3.26 -10.80 3.07
CA GLY A 72 4.00 -11.58 2.07
C GLY A 72 5.29 -12.10 2.71
N LEU A 73 6.24 -12.60 1.91
CA LEU A 73 7.52 -13.09 2.43
C LEU A 73 8.33 -12.00 3.12
N TYR A 74 8.20 -10.74 2.68
CA TYR A 74 8.81 -9.58 3.33
C TYR A 74 8.41 -9.43 4.81
N THR A 75 7.27 -9.97 5.21
CA THR A 75 6.80 -9.98 6.61
C THR A 75 7.73 -10.82 7.50
N VAL A 76 8.30 -11.92 6.98
CA VAL A 76 9.25 -12.77 7.71
C VAL A 76 10.52 -12.00 8.05
N ALA A 77 11.05 -11.24 7.09
CA ALA A 77 12.21 -10.38 7.29
C ALA A 77 11.92 -9.27 8.31
N GLY A 78 10.69 -8.75 8.33
CA GLY A 78 10.24 -7.73 9.27
C GLY A 78 11.05 -6.44 9.19
N GLY A 79 11.39 -6.00 7.97
CA GLY A 79 12.12 -4.77 7.69
C GLY A 79 13.63 -4.86 7.91
N GLU A 80 14.19 -6.06 8.13
CA GLU A 80 15.63 -6.26 8.33
C GLU A 80 16.14 -7.49 7.58
N TRP A 81 17.26 -7.35 6.87
CA TRP A 81 17.91 -8.43 6.15
C TRP A 81 19.41 -8.44 6.43
N LYS A 82 19.91 -9.53 7.08
CA LYS A 82 21.32 -9.72 7.42
C LYS A 82 21.95 -8.48 8.10
N GLY A 83 21.23 -7.89 9.08
CA GLY A 83 21.64 -6.69 9.81
C GLY A 83 21.46 -5.35 9.06
N LYS A 84 20.97 -5.37 7.82
CA LYS A 84 20.65 -4.16 7.07
C LYS A 84 19.15 -3.89 7.17
N GLY A 85 18.79 -2.65 7.53
CA GLY A 85 17.41 -2.20 7.51
C GLY A 85 16.91 -2.00 6.08
N GLY A 86 15.63 -2.19 5.88
CA GLY A 86 14.95 -1.98 4.61
C GLY A 86 13.50 -1.57 4.83
N PHE A 87 12.80 -1.25 3.75
CA PHE A 87 11.39 -0.89 3.81
C PHE A 87 10.55 -2.17 3.65
N GLY A 88 9.78 -2.55 4.62
CA GLY A 88 8.85 -3.67 4.62
C GLY A 88 8.78 -4.49 3.31
N GLU A 89 7.81 -4.23 2.49
CA GLU A 89 7.57 -4.91 1.20
C GLU A 89 8.67 -4.70 0.14
N PHE A 90 9.49 -3.64 0.27
CA PHE A 90 10.62 -3.36 -0.62
C PHE A 90 11.96 -3.97 -0.14
N ILE A 91 11.96 -4.82 0.90
CA ILE A 91 13.18 -5.40 1.49
C ILE A 91 14.02 -6.14 0.45
N GLN A 92 13.40 -6.86 -0.48
CA GLN A 92 14.08 -7.58 -1.54
C GLN A 92 14.82 -6.64 -2.49
N LEU A 93 14.14 -5.60 -2.98
CA LEU A 93 14.73 -4.61 -3.89
C LEU A 93 15.87 -3.83 -3.20
N ASN A 94 15.63 -3.33 -1.99
CA ASN A 94 16.58 -2.47 -1.29
C ASN A 94 17.88 -3.19 -0.91
N ASN A 95 17.82 -4.50 -0.68
CA ASN A 95 18.97 -5.31 -0.34
C ASN A 95 19.44 -6.20 -1.50
N LYS A 96 18.81 -6.09 -2.69
CA LYS A 96 19.08 -6.94 -3.86
C LYS A 96 19.13 -8.43 -3.47
N ILE A 97 18.10 -8.87 -2.75
CA ILE A 97 18.03 -10.25 -2.27
C ILE A 97 17.77 -11.16 -3.47
N PRO A 98 18.65 -12.15 -3.73
CA PRO A 98 18.46 -13.10 -4.83
C PRO A 98 17.13 -13.85 -4.73
N VAL A 99 16.53 -14.15 -5.86
CA VAL A 99 15.29 -14.95 -5.93
C VAL A 99 15.43 -16.27 -5.17
N ALA A 100 16.58 -16.95 -5.30
CA ALA A 100 16.85 -18.18 -4.57
C ALA A 100 16.76 -17.99 -3.05
N GLU A 101 17.29 -16.88 -2.50
CA GLU A 101 17.22 -16.58 -1.06
C GLU A 101 15.78 -16.23 -0.64
N MET A 102 15.00 -15.50 -1.49
CA MET A 102 13.59 -15.24 -1.19
C MET A 102 12.75 -16.53 -1.18
N ARG A 103 13.06 -17.48 -2.06
CA ARG A 103 12.42 -18.79 -2.06
C ARG A 103 12.76 -19.63 -0.81
N GLU A 104 13.97 -19.45 -0.25
CA GLU A 104 14.31 -20.04 1.06
C GLU A 104 13.53 -19.37 2.20
N GLU A 105 13.27 -18.05 2.15
CA GLU A 105 12.43 -17.38 3.14
C GLU A 105 10.99 -17.94 3.18
N ALA A 106 10.47 -18.44 2.06
CA ALA A 106 9.16 -19.10 2.04
C ALA A 106 9.09 -20.30 3.02
N LYS A 107 10.19 -21.01 3.24
CA LYS A 107 10.26 -22.12 4.21
C LYS A 107 10.16 -21.65 5.67
N ARG A 108 10.28 -20.35 5.93
CA ARG A 108 10.14 -19.73 7.26
C ARG A 108 8.77 -19.06 7.44
N PHE A 109 8.01 -18.91 6.36
CA PHE A 109 6.68 -18.29 6.41
C PHE A 109 5.67 -19.25 7.04
N ASN A 110 5.34 -19.02 8.31
CA ASN A 110 4.44 -19.88 9.07
C ASN A 110 3.59 -19.06 10.08
N PRO A 111 2.57 -18.33 9.62
CA PRO A 111 1.72 -17.50 10.46
C PRO A 111 0.75 -18.35 11.29
N VAL A 112 1.24 -19.10 12.27
CA VAL A 112 0.49 -20.10 13.05
C VAL A 112 -0.69 -19.53 13.84
N GLN A 113 -0.72 -18.21 14.07
CA GLN A 113 -1.80 -17.52 14.78
C GLN A 113 -2.78 -16.84 13.83
N PHE A 114 -2.65 -17.06 12.51
CA PHE A 114 -3.59 -16.51 11.54
C PHE A 114 -4.99 -17.07 11.76
N ASP A 115 -5.93 -16.17 12.02
CA ASP A 115 -7.35 -16.44 12.08
C ASP A 115 -8.11 -15.41 11.25
N ALA A 116 -8.65 -15.87 10.12
CA ALA A 116 -9.39 -15.03 9.19
C ALA A 116 -10.65 -14.41 9.81
N ASN A 117 -11.32 -15.12 10.75
CA ASN A 117 -12.51 -14.58 11.41
C ASN A 117 -12.14 -13.41 12.33
N GLU A 118 -11.03 -13.53 13.08
CA GLU A 118 -10.52 -12.44 13.92
C GLU A 118 -10.08 -11.23 13.09
N TRP A 119 -9.48 -11.42 11.92
CA TRP A 119 -9.13 -10.30 11.05
C TRP A 119 -10.36 -9.54 10.57
N VAL A 120 -11.41 -10.26 10.15
CA VAL A 120 -12.68 -9.64 9.75
C VAL A 120 -13.36 -8.97 10.95
N ALA A 121 -13.35 -9.62 12.12
CA ALA A 121 -13.93 -9.05 13.34
C ALA A 121 -13.21 -7.77 13.77
N ALA A 122 -11.87 -7.72 13.67
CA ALA A 122 -11.09 -6.52 13.96
C ALA A 122 -11.44 -5.37 12.99
N ALA A 123 -11.57 -5.64 11.69
CA ALA A 123 -12.03 -4.65 10.71
C ALA A 123 -13.42 -4.10 11.07
N ARG A 124 -14.35 -4.97 11.45
CA ARG A 124 -15.70 -4.57 11.88
C ARG A 124 -15.68 -3.71 13.15
N ARG A 125 -14.89 -4.11 14.16
CA ARG A 125 -14.73 -3.32 15.40
C ARG A 125 -14.16 -1.93 15.11
N ALA A 126 -13.26 -1.83 14.13
CA ALA A 126 -12.71 -0.56 13.67
C ALA A 126 -13.71 0.30 12.86
N GLY A 127 -14.89 -0.22 12.54
CA GLY A 127 -15.89 0.46 11.71
C GLY A 127 -15.68 0.32 10.21
N MET A 128 -14.70 -0.48 9.76
CA MET A 128 -14.42 -0.71 8.34
C MET A 128 -15.54 -1.50 7.66
N LYS A 129 -15.79 -1.21 6.38
CA LYS A 129 -16.92 -1.77 5.62
C LYS A 129 -16.51 -2.73 4.52
N TYR A 130 -15.22 -2.82 4.20
CA TYR A 130 -14.65 -3.77 3.24
C TYR A 130 -13.19 -4.03 3.56
N ILE A 131 -12.65 -5.11 3.01
CA ILE A 131 -11.25 -5.52 3.18
C ILE A 131 -10.63 -5.73 1.81
N VAL A 132 -9.40 -5.24 1.60
CA VAL A 132 -8.55 -5.56 0.45
C VAL A 132 -7.27 -6.22 0.97
N MET A 133 -6.95 -7.43 0.48
CA MET A 133 -5.76 -8.19 0.89
C MET A 133 -4.81 -8.42 -0.27
N GLY A 134 -3.50 -8.27 -0.01
CA GLY A 134 -2.45 -8.60 -0.97
C GLY A 134 -2.49 -10.07 -1.38
N SER A 135 -2.88 -10.38 -2.63
CA SER A 135 -2.85 -11.73 -3.18
C SER A 135 -1.50 -12.09 -3.79
N LYS A 136 -0.82 -11.15 -4.41
CA LYS A 136 0.58 -11.22 -4.86
C LYS A 136 1.19 -9.83 -4.84
N HIS A 137 2.28 -9.64 -4.11
CA HIS A 137 3.02 -8.39 -4.09
C HIS A 137 4.24 -8.45 -5.04
N HIS A 138 5.13 -7.46 -4.98
CA HIS A 138 6.25 -7.29 -5.91
C HIS A 138 7.28 -8.42 -5.89
N GLU A 139 7.41 -9.16 -4.79
CA GLU A 139 8.29 -10.33 -4.68
C GLU A 139 7.83 -11.54 -5.49
N GLY A 140 6.63 -11.47 -6.08
CA GLY A 140 6.09 -12.52 -6.93
C GLY A 140 5.50 -13.73 -6.19
N PHE A 141 5.45 -13.70 -4.86
CA PHE A 141 4.88 -14.74 -4.02
C PHE A 141 3.36 -14.63 -3.93
N ALA A 142 2.65 -15.73 -4.23
CA ALA A 142 1.20 -15.75 -4.16
C ALA A 142 0.71 -16.19 -2.77
N MET A 143 -0.18 -15.41 -2.15
CA MET A 143 -0.79 -15.66 -0.85
C MET A 143 -2.02 -16.57 -0.94
N PHE A 144 -2.22 -17.25 -2.07
CA PHE A 144 -3.30 -18.18 -2.37
C PHE A 144 -2.78 -19.42 -3.10
N ASP A 145 -3.60 -20.46 -3.18
CA ASP A 145 -3.27 -21.65 -3.96
C ASP A 145 -3.32 -21.33 -5.47
N SER A 146 -2.13 -21.08 -6.04
CA SER A 146 -1.99 -20.73 -7.45
C SER A 146 -1.53 -21.96 -8.26
N PRO A 147 -2.40 -22.55 -9.10
CA PRO A 147 -2.04 -23.66 -9.98
C PRO A 147 -0.93 -23.33 -10.98
N CYS A 148 -0.89 -22.09 -11.49
CA CYS A 148 0.09 -21.69 -12.50
C CYS A 148 1.49 -21.39 -11.94
N ASN A 149 1.66 -21.30 -10.61
CA ASN A 149 2.93 -20.95 -10.00
C ASN A 149 3.11 -21.65 -8.64
N ASP A 150 4.17 -22.43 -8.48
CA ASP A 150 4.49 -23.13 -7.23
C ASP A 150 5.08 -22.22 -6.15
N PHE A 151 5.47 -21.00 -6.48
CA PHE A 151 5.90 -19.99 -5.52
C PHE A 151 4.69 -19.33 -4.86
N ASN A 152 3.99 -20.11 -4.03
CA ASN A 152 2.78 -19.70 -3.34
C ASN A 152 2.72 -20.25 -1.91
N VAL A 153 1.84 -19.69 -1.10
CA VAL A 153 1.73 -19.98 0.32
C VAL A 153 1.38 -21.43 0.64
N VAL A 154 0.64 -22.11 -0.23
CA VAL A 154 0.22 -23.50 -0.01
C VAL A 154 1.35 -24.47 -0.30
N LYS A 155 2.06 -24.28 -1.43
CA LYS A 155 3.07 -25.23 -1.91
C LYS A 155 4.47 -24.96 -1.37
N ALA A 156 4.84 -23.68 -1.17
CA ALA A 156 6.21 -23.28 -0.85
C ALA A 156 6.48 -23.10 0.66
N THR A 157 5.45 -23.15 1.50
CA THR A 157 5.61 -22.84 2.93
C THR A 157 5.19 -23.99 3.83
N PRO A 158 5.74 -24.11 5.07
CA PRO A 158 5.25 -25.04 6.06
C PRO A 158 3.83 -24.73 6.57
N PHE A 159 3.35 -23.52 6.34
CA PHE A 159 1.97 -23.13 6.68
C PHE A 159 0.95 -23.90 5.86
N GLY A 160 1.17 -24.06 4.56
CA GLY A 160 0.39 -24.95 3.68
C GLY A 160 -1.11 -24.63 3.57
N ARG A 161 -1.54 -23.41 3.98
CA ARG A 161 -2.94 -22.98 3.97
C ARG A 161 -3.13 -21.78 3.05
N ASP A 162 -4.30 -21.68 2.43
CA ASP A 162 -4.70 -20.61 1.53
C ASP A 162 -5.26 -19.41 2.30
N ILE A 163 -4.42 -18.40 2.54
CA ILE A 163 -4.79 -17.21 3.31
C ILE A 163 -5.92 -16.42 2.62
N ILE A 164 -5.84 -16.26 1.30
CA ILE A 164 -6.86 -15.54 0.53
C ILE A 164 -8.17 -16.29 0.57
N GLY A 165 -8.16 -17.61 0.39
CA GLY A 165 -9.35 -18.45 0.43
C GLY A 165 -10.03 -18.43 1.80
N GLU A 166 -9.25 -18.54 2.88
CA GLU A 166 -9.79 -18.49 4.24
C GLU A 166 -10.37 -17.11 4.57
N LEU A 167 -9.70 -16.03 4.17
CA LEU A 167 -10.19 -14.67 4.39
C LEU A 167 -11.43 -14.37 3.55
N ALA A 168 -11.46 -14.79 2.27
CA ALA A 168 -12.65 -14.67 1.43
C ALA A 168 -13.86 -15.37 2.06
N ALA A 169 -13.67 -16.61 2.55
CA ALA A 169 -14.73 -17.36 3.23
C ALA A 169 -15.19 -16.70 4.54
N ALA A 170 -14.26 -16.15 5.34
CA ALA A 170 -14.60 -15.42 6.56
C ALA A 170 -15.37 -14.12 6.26
N CYS A 171 -14.96 -13.38 5.25
CA CYS A 171 -15.67 -12.19 4.77
C CYS A 171 -17.09 -12.54 4.31
N GLN A 172 -17.26 -13.61 3.55
CA GLN A 172 -18.57 -14.07 3.11
C GLN A 172 -19.49 -14.42 4.28
N ARG A 173 -19.00 -15.20 5.26
CA ARG A 173 -19.77 -15.55 6.46
C ARG A 173 -20.20 -14.34 7.28
N GLN A 174 -19.38 -13.31 7.32
CA GLN A 174 -19.61 -12.11 8.13
C GLN A 174 -20.24 -10.96 7.33
N GLY A 175 -20.58 -11.14 6.05
CA GLY A 175 -21.17 -10.10 5.20
C GLY A 175 -20.22 -8.91 4.97
N MET A 176 -18.90 -9.15 4.89
CA MET A 176 -17.88 -8.16 4.64
C MET A 176 -17.48 -8.22 3.15
N PRO A 177 -17.68 -7.16 2.35
CA PRO A 177 -17.13 -7.11 0.98
C PRO A 177 -15.63 -7.34 0.98
N PHE A 178 -15.16 -8.17 0.05
CA PHE A 178 -13.78 -8.61 -0.04
C PHE A 178 -13.15 -8.28 -1.38
N GLY A 179 -11.98 -7.65 -1.34
CA GLY A 179 -11.15 -7.35 -2.49
C GLY A 179 -9.76 -7.97 -2.37
N VAL A 180 -9.09 -8.08 -3.48
CA VAL A 180 -7.70 -8.52 -3.55
C VAL A 180 -6.82 -7.50 -4.27
N TYR A 181 -5.67 -7.21 -3.68
CA TYR A 181 -4.59 -6.48 -4.33
C TYR A 181 -3.76 -7.43 -5.18
N TYR A 182 -3.32 -6.98 -6.35
CA TYR A 182 -2.43 -7.71 -7.23
C TYR A 182 -1.40 -6.78 -7.86
N SER A 183 -0.11 -7.03 -7.63
CA SER A 183 0.98 -6.32 -8.31
C SER A 183 1.04 -6.74 -9.76
N LEU A 184 0.51 -5.90 -10.67
CA LEU A 184 0.30 -6.27 -12.07
C LEU A 184 1.59 -6.26 -12.87
N GLY A 185 2.36 -5.18 -12.80
CA GLY A 185 3.54 -4.98 -13.64
C GLY A 185 4.86 -4.96 -12.87
N ARG A 186 4.88 -5.46 -11.64
CA ARG A 186 6.11 -5.67 -10.88
C ARG A 186 6.11 -7.05 -10.26
N ASP A 187 7.12 -7.83 -10.62
CA ASP A 187 7.32 -9.18 -10.13
C ASP A 187 8.83 -9.49 -10.18
N TRP A 188 9.48 -9.45 -9.01
CA TRP A 188 10.93 -9.66 -8.93
C TRP A 188 11.34 -11.13 -9.07
N ASP A 189 10.41 -12.07 -8.95
CA ASP A 189 10.64 -13.50 -9.17
C ASP A 189 10.62 -13.86 -10.66
N ASP A 190 9.95 -13.05 -11.49
CA ASP A 190 9.75 -13.38 -12.90
C ASP A 190 10.81 -12.75 -13.82
N PRO A 191 11.53 -13.57 -14.65
CA PRO A 191 12.59 -13.09 -15.51
C PRO A 191 12.12 -12.19 -16.66
N ASP A 192 10.86 -12.25 -17.03
CA ASP A 192 10.29 -11.46 -18.14
C ASP A 192 9.53 -10.20 -17.66
N CYS A 193 9.47 -9.94 -16.34
CA CYS A 193 8.79 -8.76 -15.83
C CYS A 193 9.73 -7.54 -15.76
N PRO A 194 9.67 -6.58 -16.73
CA PRO A 194 10.50 -5.38 -16.72
C PRO A 194 9.87 -4.33 -15.78
N SER A 195 10.15 -4.43 -14.50
CA SER A 195 9.53 -3.59 -13.47
C SER A 195 10.02 -2.13 -13.43
N ASN A 196 10.89 -1.75 -14.36
CA ASN A 196 11.35 -0.37 -14.52
C ASN A 196 10.55 0.37 -15.60
N TRP A 197 10.01 1.53 -15.23
CA TRP A 197 9.47 2.51 -16.16
C TRP A 197 9.93 3.93 -15.77
N PRO A 198 10.72 4.57 -16.59
CA PRO A 198 11.39 4.04 -17.79
C PRO A 198 12.29 2.83 -17.47
N ARG A 199 12.70 2.06 -18.47
CA ARG A 199 13.42 0.77 -18.30
C ARG A 199 14.66 0.85 -17.39
N GLU A 200 15.28 2.00 -17.23
CA GLU A 200 16.47 2.22 -16.43
C GLU A 200 16.18 2.78 -15.03
N GLY A 201 14.93 2.63 -14.52
CA GLY A 201 14.48 3.22 -13.26
C GLY A 201 14.97 2.57 -11.97
N GLY A 202 15.72 1.46 -12.03
CA GLY A 202 16.33 0.80 -10.86
C GLY A 202 15.33 0.10 -9.91
N ARG A 203 14.14 -0.24 -10.37
CA ARG A 203 13.08 -0.91 -9.57
C ARG A 203 12.81 -2.35 -10.00
N SER A 204 13.54 -2.83 -11.02
CA SER A 204 13.47 -4.19 -11.52
C SER A 204 14.48 -5.08 -10.80
N ASN A 205 14.28 -6.39 -10.86
CA ASN A 205 15.31 -7.33 -10.47
C ASN A 205 16.40 -7.37 -11.54
N ASP A 206 17.44 -6.54 -11.35
CA ASP A 206 18.62 -6.44 -12.20
C ASP A 206 19.82 -7.26 -11.67
N TRP A 207 19.70 -7.85 -10.49
CA TRP A 207 20.75 -8.66 -9.86
C TRP A 207 20.66 -10.14 -10.21
N ASP A 208 19.45 -10.71 -10.39
CA ASP A 208 19.27 -12.06 -10.95
C ASP A 208 19.08 -12.02 -12.46
N TYR A 209 18.40 -10.99 -12.99
CA TYR A 209 18.02 -10.83 -14.40
C TYR A 209 18.56 -9.50 -14.97
N PRO A 210 19.89 -9.40 -15.22
CA PRO A 210 20.55 -8.11 -15.52
C PRO A 210 20.20 -7.54 -16.89
N ASN A 211 19.76 -8.35 -17.86
CA ASN A 211 19.41 -7.88 -19.18
C ASN A 211 17.97 -7.35 -19.25
N GLU A 212 17.77 -6.12 -18.74
CA GLU A 212 16.45 -5.48 -18.70
C GLU A 212 15.79 -5.37 -20.09
N ARG A 213 16.59 -5.24 -21.15
CA ARG A 213 16.08 -5.11 -22.52
C ARG A 213 15.57 -6.44 -23.10
N ALA A 214 15.99 -7.57 -22.56
CA ALA A 214 15.53 -8.89 -22.98
C ALA A 214 14.21 -9.30 -22.32
N LYS A 215 13.79 -8.58 -21.26
CA LYS A 215 12.54 -8.84 -20.59
C LYS A 215 11.37 -8.44 -21.50
N GLU A 216 10.38 -9.31 -21.59
CA GLU A 216 9.17 -9.10 -22.39
C GLU A 216 7.93 -9.22 -21.53
N PHE A 217 7.33 -8.10 -21.18
CA PHE A 217 6.15 -8.03 -20.31
C PHE A 217 5.01 -8.94 -20.79
N SER A 218 4.80 -9.06 -22.10
CA SER A 218 3.75 -9.92 -22.66
C SER A 218 3.95 -11.38 -22.29
N ARG A 219 5.20 -11.90 -22.18
CA ARG A 219 5.45 -13.27 -21.73
C ARG A 219 5.04 -13.46 -20.27
N TYR A 220 5.43 -12.53 -19.40
CA TYR A 220 5.01 -12.53 -18.01
C TYR A 220 3.49 -12.44 -17.89
N PHE A 221 2.87 -11.52 -18.61
CA PHE A 221 1.43 -11.30 -18.61
C PHE A 221 0.64 -12.56 -18.95
N GLU A 222 1.03 -13.28 -20.04
CA GLU A 222 0.36 -14.48 -20.47
C GLU A 222 0.63 -15.71 -19.58
N ARG A 223 1.86 -15.82 -19.06
CA ARG A 223 2.28 -16.98 -18.27
C ARG A 223 1.85 -16.90 -16.81
N LYS A 224 1.82 -15.70 -16.22
CA LYS A 224 1.62 -15.52 -14.77
C LYS A 224 0.49 -14.55 -14.42
N ALA A 225 0.52 -13.31 -14.89
CA ALA A 225 -0.41 -12.29 -14.40
C ALA A 225 -1.87 -12.60 -14.76
N MET A 226 -2.17 -12.85 -16.02
CA MET A 226 -3.53 -13.19 -16.48
C MET A 226 -4.04 -14.52 -15.89
N PRO A 227 -3.25 -15.62 -15.90
CA PRO A 227 -3.65 -16.86 -15.25
C PRO A 227 -3.96 -16.69 -13.77
N GLN A 228 -3.10 -16.00 -12.99
CA GLN A 228 -3.32 -15.81 -11.55
C GLN A 228 -4.58 -14.97 -11.25
N VAL A 229 -4.84 -13.92 -12.02
CA VAL A 229 -6.11 -13.17 -11.87
C VAL A 229 -7.32 -14.05 -12.18
N LEU A 230 -7.23 -14.88 -13.23
CA LEU A 230 -8.30 -15.81 -13.57
C LEU A 230 -8.51 -16.88 -12.48
N GLU A 231 -7.43 -17.38 -11.86
CA GLU A 231 -7.48 -18.30 -10.71
C GLU A 231 -8.20 -17.65 -9.53
N LEU A 232 -7.84 -16.41 -9.16
CA LEU A 232 -8.50 -15.65 -8.10
C LEU A 232 -10.01 -15.51 -8.36
N LEU A 233 -10.39 -15.14 -9.58
CA LEU A 233 -11.79 -15.00 -9.96
C LEU A 233 -12.58 -16.32 -9.93
N ARG A 234 -11.93 -17.44 -10.22
CA ARG A 234 -12.58 -18.76 -10.23
C ARG A 234 -12.69 -19.37 -8.84
N GLN A 235 -11.64 -19.24 -8.05
CA GLN A 235 -11.56 -19.85 -6.72
C GLN A 235 -12.39 -19.09 -5.67
N TYR A 236 -12.46 -17.74 -5.78
CA TYR A 236 -13.08 -16.89 -4.76
C TYR A 236 -14.24 -16.07 -5.34
N PRO A 237 -15.46 -16.63 -5.34
CA PRO A 237 -16.62 -16.02 -6.02
C PRO A 237 -17.12 -14.72 -5.41
N ASN A 238 -16.71 -14.39 -4.19
CA ASN A 238 -17.12 -13.18 -3.48
C ASN A 238 -16.13 -12.01 -3.59
N ILE A 239 -15.14 -12.08 -4.49
CA ILE A 239 -14.28 -10.92 -4.79
C ILE A 239 -15.12 -9.80 -5.40
N SER A 240 -15.12 -8.64 -4.72
CA SER A 240 -15.86 -7.44 -5.11
C SER A 240 -14.96 -6.32 -5.62
N ILE A 241 -13.64 -6.40 -5.38
CA ILE A 241 -12.65 -5.41 -5.80
C ILE A 241 -11.39 -6.13 -6.30
N LEU A 242 -10.93 -5.79 -7.50
CA LEU A 242 -9.57 -6.06 -7.98
C LEU A 242 -8.76 -4.76 -7.89
N TRP A 243 -7.89 -4.73 -6.91
CA TRP A 243 -7.00 -3.61 -6.64
C TRP A 243 -5.63 -3.88 -7.26
N PHE A 244 -5.40 -3.41 -8.48
CA PHE A 244 -4.11 -3.55 -9.17
C PHE A 244 -3.10 -2.54 -8.66
N ASP A 245 -1.81 -2.85 -8.90
CA ASP A 245 -0.72 -1.93 -8.65
C ASP A 245 0.34 -2.02 -9.73
N THR A 246 1.03 -0.88 -9.95
CA THR A 246 2.18 -0.81 -10.85
C THR A 246 1.91 -1.46 -12.21
N PRO A 247 1.03 -0.91 -13.07
CA PRO A 247 0.69 -1.51 -14.37
C PRO A 247 1.89 -1.70 -15.30
N GLY A 248 2.97 -0.95 -15.06
CA GLY A 248 4.25 -1.15 -15.74
C GLY A 248 4.15 -1.00 -17.26
N TYR A 249 4.48 -2.05 -17.97
CA TYR A 249 4.44 -2.14 -19.43
C TYR A 249 3.16 -2.77 -19.98
N CYS A 250 2.10 -2.79 -19.18
CA CYS A 250 0.80 -3.28 -19.63
C CYS A 250 0.29 -2.43 -20.81
N SER A 251 0.03 -3.05 -21.95
CA SER A 251 -0.49 -2.34 -23.11
C SER A 251 -1.98 -1.99 -22.93
N PRO A 252 -2.52 -1.02 -23.70
CA PRO A 252 -3.95 -0.73 -23.67
C PRO A 252 -4.84 -1.95 -23.94
N GLU A 253 -4.42 -2.84 -24.83
CA GLU A 253 -5.12 -4.07 -25.17
C GLU A 253 -5.07 -5.06 -24.00
N GLN A 254 -3.93 -5.15 -23.31
CA GLN A 254 -3.77 -6.03 -22.15
C GLN A 254 -4.62 -5.53 -20.97
N SER A 255 -4.64 -4.22 -20.69
CA SER A 255 -5.51 -3.63 -19.67
C SER A 255 -6.98 -3.87 -19.99
N GLN A 256 -7.40 -3.65 -21.24
CA GLN A 256 -8.78 -3.89 -21.65
C GLN A 256 -9.16 -5.37 -21.52
N ARG A 257 -8.28 -6.27 -21.97
CA ARG A 257 -8.51 -7.72 -21.84
C ARG A 257 -8.59 -8.19 -20.40
N MET A 258 -7.80 -7.58 -19.51
CA MET A 258 -7.89 -7.82 -18.05
C MET A 258 -9.26 -7.44 -17.53
N ILE A 259 -9.74 -6.25 -17.85
CA ILE A 259 -11.06 -5.75 -17.47
C ILE A 259 -12.17 -6.66 -18.00
N ASP A 260 -12.15 -6.99 -19.29
CA ASP A 260 -13.15 -7.84 -19.92
C ASP A 260 -13.21 -9.22 -19.28
N THR A 261 -12.05 -9.76 -18.92
CA THR A 261 -11.96 -11.03 -18.19
C THR A 261 -12.58 -10.91 -16.80
N ILE A 262 -12.27 -9.86 -16.06
CA ILE A 262 -12.84 -9.65 -14.72
C ILE A 262 -14.36 -9.51 -14.82
N GLN A 263 -14.86 -8.66 -15.70
CA GLN A 263 -16.30 -8.45 -15.87
C GLN A 263 -17.05 -9.71 -16.35
N LYS A 264 -16.40 -10.55 -17.16
CA LYS A 264 -16.96 -11.84 -17.58
C LYS A 264 -17.18 -12.81 -16.41
N TYR A 265 -16.22 -12.88 -15.48
CA TYR A 265 -16.27 -13.83 -14.36
C TYR A 265 -16.92 -13.24 -13.10
N ARG A 266 -16.83 -11.93 -12.93
CA ARG A 266 -17.38 -11.18 -11.80
C ARG A 266 -18.01 -9.87 -12.27
N PRO A 267 -19.18 -9.91 -12.89
CA PRO A 267 -19.94 -8.70 -13.20
C PRO A 267 -20.17 -7.89 -11.92
N GLY A 268 -19.85 -6.60 -11.96
CA GLY A 268 -19.95 -5.72 -10.78
C GLY A 268 -18.70 -5.68 -9.89
N CYS A 269 -17.63 -6.43 -10.20
CA CYS A 269 -16.34 -6.29 -9.53
C CYS A 269 -15.73 -4.93 -9.89
N LEU A 270 -15.38 -4.14 -8.87
CA LEU A 270 -14.69 -2.85 -9.02
C LEU A 270 -13.21 -3.06 -9.37
N ILE A 271 -12.69 -2.19 -10.21
CA ILE A 271 -11.31 -2.23 -10.68
C ILE A 271 -10.71 -0.83 -10.52
N ASN A 272 -9.59 -0.69 -9.82
CA ASN A 272 -8.94 0.61 -9.68
C ASN A 272 -8.19 1.04 -10.95
N ASP A 273 -7.79 2.32 -11.01
CA ASP A 273 -7.05 2.96 -12.10
C ASP A 273 -5.69 2.30 -12.41
N ARG A 274 -5.13 1.56 -11.43
CA ARG A 274 -3.83 0.90 -11.59
C ARG A 274 -3.90 -0.40 -12.43
N VAL A 275 -5.03 -0.69 -13.06
CA VAL A 275 -5.07 -1.60 -14.21
C VAL A 275 -4.36 -0.98 -15.42
N GLY A 276 -4.15 0.34 -15.40
CA GLY A 276 -3.37 1.11 -16.35
C GLY A 276 -4.16 1.71 -17.51
N ASN A 277 -3.46 2.52 -18.29
CA ASN A 277 -3.96 3.12 -19.54
C ASN A 277 -5.20 4.03 -19.38
N GLY A 278 -5.38 4.65 -18.19
CA GLY A 278 -6.52 5.50 -17.87
C GLY A 278 -7.86 4.74 -17.82
N LEU A 279 -7.79 3.44 -17.55
CA LEU A 279 -8.95 2.57 -17.36
C LEU A 279 -9.15 2.30 -15.87
N GLY A 280 -10.29 1.75 -15.50
CA GLY A 280 -10.67 1.48 -14.11
C GLY A 280 -12.00 2.13 -13.76
N ASP A 281 -12.43 2.01 -12.50
CA ASP A 281 -13.69 2.53 -11.98
C ASP A 281 -13.47 3.67 -10.99
N PHE A 282 -12.28 3.72 -10.35
CA PHE A 282 -11.88 4.74 -9.37
C PHE A 282 -10.38 4.96 -9.37
N ILE A 283 -9.96 6.17 -9.00
CA ILE A 283 -8.54 6.53 -8.88
C ILE A 283 -8.02 6.29 -7.45
N THR A 284 -6.71 6.05 -7.34
CA THR A 284 -6.09 5.63 -6.07
C THR A 284 -4.88 6.50 -5.69
N PRO A 285 -5.11 7.74 -5.18
CA PRO A 285 -4.04 8.54 -4.60
C PRO A 285 -3.40 7.80 -3.41
N GLU A 286 -2.06 7.80 -3.39
CA GLU A 286 -1.28 7.06 -2.41
C GLU A 286 -0.63 7.99 -1.40
N GLN A 287 -0.84 7.73 -0.10
CA GLN A 287 -0.30 8.50 1.03
C GLN A 287 -0.65 10.00 0.97
N THR A 288 -1.69 10.35 0.23
CA THR A 288 -2.15 11.74 0.05
C THR A 288 -3.68 11.80 0.11
N VAL A 289 -4.21 12.97 0.39
CA VAL A 289 -5.63 13.30 0.30
C VAL A 289 -5.83 14.28 -0.85
N SER A 290 -6.90 14.14 -1.63
CA SER A 290 -7.22 15.11 -2.69
C SER A 290 -7.31 16.53 -2.13
N GLY A 291 -6.80 17.49 -2.89
CA GLY A 291 -6.82 18.91 -2.51
C GLY A 291 -8.21 19.56 -2.57
N GLY A 292 -9.22 18.85 -3.08
CA GLY A 292 -10.59 19.34 -3.24
C GLY A 292 -11.54 18.23 -3.69
N LEU A 293 -12.70 18.65 -4.20
CA LEU A 293 -13.64 17.73 -4.83
C LEU A 293 -13.05 17.22 -6.14
N ASP A 294 -13.02 15.90 -6.30
CA ASP A 294 -12.54 15.23 -7.51
C ASP A 294 -13.76 14.76 -8.32
N PRO A 295 -13.80 14.95 -9.65
CA PRO A 295 -14.90 14.48 -10.49
C PRO A 295 -14.92 12.95 -10.62
N ASP A 296 -13.76 12.29 -10.49
CA ASP A 296 -13.66 10.84 -10.53
C ASP A 296 -13.87 10.25 -9.12
N PRO A 297 -14.51 9.08 -8.99
CA PRO A 297 -14.51 8.34 -7.74
C PRO A 297 -13.07 8.03 -7.30
N TRP A 298 -12.75 8.15 -6.02
CA TRP A 298 -11.38 7.98 -5.53
C TRP A 298 -11.27 7.34 -4.16
N GLU A 299 -10.13 6.71 -3.92
CA GLU A 299 -9.79 6.03 -2.68
C GLU A 299 -8.35 6.32 -2.28
N SER A 300 -8.14 7.04 -1.19
CA SER A 300 -6.80 7.20 -0.63
C SER A 300 -6.35 5.93 0.09
N CYS A 301 -5.26 5.33 -0.37
CA CYS A 301 -4.60 4.26 0.36
C CYS A 301 -3.48 4.85 1.25
N ILE A 302 -3.62 4.64 2.57
CA ILE A 302 -2.75 5.26 3.58
C ILE A 302 -2.32 4.20 4.60
N THR A 303 -1.04 4.21 4.99
CA THR A 303 -0.53 3.32 6.04
C THR A 303 -0.87 3.86 7.44
N ILE A 304 -1.24 2.96 8.35
CA ILE A 304 -1.37 3.34 9.78
C ILE A 304 0.01 3.55 10.42
N GLY A 305 1.00 2.78 10.02
CA GLY A 305 2.40 2.87 10.42
C GLY A 305 3.28 3.56 9.38
N SER A 306 4.58 3.27 9.41
CA SER A 306 5.59 3.85 8.52
C SER A 306 5.80 3.05 7.23
N SER A 307 5.25 1.84 7.10
CA SER A 307 5.45 0.90 5.99
C SER A 307 4.13 0.21 5.63
N TRP A 308 4.02 -0.31 4.39
CA TRP A 308 2.89 -1.13 3.99
C TRP A 308 2.94 -2.51 4.67
N GLY A 309 4.05 -3.22 4.52
CA GLY A 309 4.30 -4.47 5.22
C GLY A 309 4.78 -4.27 6.66
N TYR A 310 4.68 -5.33 7.46
CA TYR A 310 5.18 -5.33 8.84
C TYR A 310 6.68 -5.05 8.91
N THR A 311 7.07 -4.16 9.82
CA THR A 311 8.46 -3.97 10.24
C THR A 311 8.59 -4.01 11.77
N LYS A 312 9.64 -4.68 12.26
CA LYS A 312 9.92 -4.80 13.71
C LYS A 312 10.20 -3.45 14.36
N ARG A 313 10.69 -2.49 13.57
CA ARG A 313 11.08 -1.14 14.04
C ARG A 313 9.92 -0.15 14.02
N ASP A 314 8.78 -0.52 13.43
CA ASP A 314 7.61 0.35 13.38
C ASP A 314 6.90 0.33 14.74
N THR A 315 7.17 1.36 15.53
CA THR A 315 6.60 1.54 16.87
C THR A 315 5.66 2.73 16.93
N VAL A 316 5.58 3.51 15.84
CA VAL A 316 4.78 4.73 15.73
C VAL A 316 3.65 4.48 14.74
N PHE A 317 2.43 4.45 15.25
CA PHE A 317 1.21 4.33 14.46
C PHE A 317 0.39 5.62 14.57
N LYS A 318 -0.28 6.01 13.50
CA LYS A 318 -1.21 7.14 13.52
C LYS A 318 -2.19 6.98 14.66
N SER A 319 -2.36 8.03 15.45
CA SER A 319 -3.29 8.02 16.58
C SER A 319 -4.76 7.95 16.08
N PRO A 320 -5.71 7.56 16.95
CA PRO A 320 -7.12 7.56 16.58
C PRO A 320 -7.61 8.90 16.05
N GLU A 321 -7.11 10.01 16.62
CA GLU A 321 -7.48 11.38 16.21
C GLU A 321 -6.96 11.68 14.79
N ILE A 322 -5.74 11.24 14.45
CA ILE A 322 -5.18 11.42 13.10
C ILE A 322 -6.01 10.60 12.11
N VAL A 323 -6.35 9.36 12.42
CA VAL A 323 -7.16 8.51 11.53
C VAL A 323 -8.56 9.10 11.35
N ALA A 324 -9.21 9.56 12.43
CA ALA A 324 -10.52 10.19 12.34
C ALA A 324 -10.49 11.47 11.49
N ARG A 325 -9.45 12.32 11.63
CA ARG A 325 -9.28 13.52 10.79
C ARG A 325 -9.06 13.17 9.32
N LEU A 326 -8.20 12.20 9.01
CA LEU A 326 -8.00 11.72 7.66
C LEU A 326 -9.31 11.20 7.05
N LEU A 327 -10.05 10.38 7.80
CA LEU A 327 -11.32 9.83 7.35
C LEU A 327 -12.35 10.94 7.08
N THR A 328 -12.49 11.90 7.99
CA THR A 328 -13.46 13.00 7.80
C THR A 328 -13.07 13.92 6.65
N ASP A 329 -11.78 14.24 6.49
CA ASP A 329 -11.30 15.05 5.36
C ASP A 329 -11.54 14.36 4.01
N ILE A 330 -11.20 13.07 3.91
CA ILE A 330 -11.43 12.24 2.71
C ILE A 330 -12.92 12.17 2.37
N VAL A 331 -13.76 11.87 3.34
CA VAL A 331 -15.22 11.74 3.15
C VAL A 331 -15.86 13.06 2.76
N SER A 332 -15.44 14.18 3.37
CA SER A 332 -15.96 15.50 3.02
C SER A 332 -15.68 15.89 1.56
N LYS A 333 -14.65 15.28 0.96
CA LYS A 333 -14.25 15.47 -0.45
C LYS A 333 -14.77 14.37 -1.38
N GLY A 334 -15.55 13.41 -0.88
CA GLY A 334 -16.22 12.36 -1.65
C GLY A 334 -15.39 11.10 -1.89
N GLY A 335 -14.27 10.93 -1.17
CA GLY A 335 -13.39 9.77 -1.28
C GLY A 335 -13.65 8.67 -0.26
N ASN A 336 -12.91 7.58 -0.42
CA ASN A 336 -12.80 6.49 0.53
C ASN A 336 -11.39 6.48 1.16
N LEU A 337 -11.29 6.10 2.43
CA LEU A 337 -10.03 5.79 3.09
C LEU A 337 -9.83 4.27 3.11
N LEU A 338 -8.79 3.79 2.43
CA LEU A 338 -8.30 2.41 2.54
C LEU A 338 -7.07 2.41 3.46
N LEU A 339 -7.29 2.16 4.76
CA LEU A 339 -6.25 2.24 5.77
C LEU A 339 -5.49 0.93 5.89
N ASN A 340 -4.18 0.98 5.68
CA ASN A 340 -3.34 -0.20 5.66
C ASN A 340 -2.76 -0.58 7.01
N ILE A 341 -2.75 -1.89 7.28
CA ILE A 341 -2.02 -2.54 8.35
C ILE A 341 -1.17 -3.69 7.79
N GLY A 342 0.07 -3.82 8.27
CA GLY A 342 0.93 -4.96 7.99
C GLY A 342 0.83 -6.00 9.11
N PRO A 343 0.23 -7.18 8.85
CA PRO A 343 0.17 -8.26 9.84
C PRO A 343 1.57 -8.75 10.23
N THR A 344 1.72 -9.21 11.47
CA THR A 344 2.97 -9.77 11.99
C THR A 344 3.31 -11.11 11.33
N PRO A 345 4.56 -11.62 11.43
CA PRO A 345 4.93 -12.94 10.92
C PRO A 345 4.13 -14.10 11.56
N TRP A 346 3.50 -13.85 12.69
CA TRP A 346 2.65 -14.83 13.42
C TRP A 346 1.23 -14.90 12.84
N GLY A 347 0.84 -13.92 12.00
CA GLY A 347 -0.54 -13.82 11.49
C GLY A 347 -1.48 -13.00 12.37
N THR A 348 -0.94 -12.20 13.30
CA THR A 348 -1.71 -11.26 14.11
C THR A 348 -1.50 -9.83 13.65
N PHE A 349 -2.35 -8.91 14.05
CA PHE A 349 -2.10 -7.47 13.88
C PHE A 349 -1.21 -6.93 15.02
N PRO A 350 -0.38 -5.90 14.78
CA PRO A 350 0.35 -5.21 15.85
C PRO A 350 -0.64 -4.64 16.90
N GLU A 351 -0.43 -4.97 18.18
CA GLU A 351 -1.36 -4.64 19.27
C GLU A 351 -1.69 -3.14 19.34
N LYS A 352 -0.68 -2.28 19.20
CA LYS A 352 -0.88 -0.82 19.23
C LYS A 352 -1.74 -0.33 18.06
N ALA A 353 -1.58 -0.93 16.87
CA ALA A 353 -2.41 -0.60 15.73
C ALA A 353 -3.87 -1.01 15.98
N VAL A 354 -4.09 -2.22 16.51
CA VAL A 354 -5.44 -2.68 16.88
C VAL A 354 -6.09 -1.75 17.91
N ALA A 355 -5.36 -1.36 18.95
CA ALA A 355 -5.87 -0.46 19.99
C ALA A 355 -6.32 0.90 19.40
N ASN A 356 -5.54 1.44 18.45
CA ASN A 356 -5.88 2.69 17.74
C ASN A 356 -7.12 2.50 16.85
N LEU A 357 -7.20 1.39 16.11
CA LEU A 357 -8.36 1.07 15.26
C LEU A 357 -9.63 0.86 16.08
N ASP A 358 -9.56 0.15 17.21
CA ASP A 358 -10.71 -0.03 18.11
C ASP A 358 -11.18 1.31 18.69
N ALA A 359 -10.28 2.27 18.95
CA ALA A 359 -10.65 3.62 19.38
C ALA A 359 -11.36 4.40 18.26
N VAL A 360 -10.92 4.28 17.00
CA VAL A 360 -11.61 4.84 15.83
C VAL A 360 -13.00 4.21 15.69
N GLY A 361 -13.11 2.89 15.87
CA GLY A 361 -14.38 2.18 15.83
C GLY A 361 -15.38 2.66 16.89
N ARG A 362 -14.92 2.91 18.13
CA ARG A 362 -15.77 3.52 19.18
C ARG A 362 -16.24 4.92 18.80
N TRP A 363 -15.34 5.74 18.23
CA TRP A 363 -15.71 7.06 17.75
C TRP A 363 -16.75 6.99 16.62
N LEU A 364 -16.59 6.05 15.67
CA LEU A 364 -17.55 5.80 14.60
C LEU A 364 -18.88 5.24 15.11
N GLY A 365 -18.89 4.54 16.21
CA GLY A 365 -20.13 4.07 16.88
C GLY A 365 -21.06 5.22 17.26
N THR A 366 -20.49 6.41 17.55
CA THR A 366 -21.26 7.62 17.85
C THR A 366 -21.45 8.52 16.63
N ASN A 367 -20.42 8.63 15.77
CA ASN A 367 -20.37 9.64 14.72
C ASN A 367 -20.53 9.06 13.30
N GLY A 368 -20.80 7.76 13.17
CA GLY A 368 -20.82 7.07 11.88
C GLY A 368 -21.87 7.57 10.90
N GLU A 369 -22.95 8.18 11.38
CA GLU A 369 -23.97 8.79 10.52
C GLU A 369 -23.42 9.98 9.69
N ALA A 370 -22.35 10.65 10.19
CA ALA A 370 -21.67 11.71 9.45
C ALA A 370 -20.61 11.18 8.45
N VAL A 371 -20.38 9.88 8.42
CA VAL A 371 -19.39 9.23 7.57
C VAL A 371 -20.06 8.35 6.52
N TYR A 372 -20.79 7.31 6.95
CA TYR A 372 -21.33 6.31 6.05
C TYR A 372 -22.56 6.81 5.26
N GLY A 373 -22.63 6.46 3.97
CA GLY A 373 -23.75 6.83 3.12
C GLY A 373 -23.85 8.32 2.85
N THR A 374 -22.83 9.11 3.17
CA THR A 374 -22.81 10.56 2.94
C THR A 374 -22.31 10.91 1.55
N ARG A 375 -22.49 12.15 1.16
CA ARG A 375 -21.97 12.73 -0.07
C ARG A 375 -21.38 14.10 0.22
N PRO A 376 -20.35 14.54 -0.53
CA PRO A 376 -19.72 15.82 -0.30
C PRO A 376 -20.72 16.97 -0.51
N TRP A 377 -20.61 17.97 0.35
CA TRP A 377 -21.28 19.22 0.16
C TRP A 377 -20.46 20.11 -0.78
N ARG A 378 -21.08 21.09 -1.43
CA ARG A 378 -20.39 22.05 -2.32
C ARG A 378 -19.25 22.83 -1.65
N VAL A 379 -19.24 22.90 -0.33
CA VAL A 379 -18.16 23.43 0.49
C VAL A 379 -17.69 22.29 1.39
N TYR A 380 -16.53 21.68 1.07
CA TYR A 380 -16.01 20.50 1.77
C TYR A 380 -15.31 20.85 3.09
N GLY A 381 -14.96 22.11 3.33
CA GLY A 381 -14.29 22.54 4.54
C GLY A 381 -14.24 24.07 4.68
N GLU A 382 -14.09 24.51 5.89
CA GLU A 382 -13.92 25.93 6.24
C GLU A 382 -12.67 26.08 7.10
N SER A 383 -11.85 27.10 6.80
CA SER A 383 -10.69 27.45 7.62
C SER A 383 -11.07 28.56 8.60
N PHE A 384 -10.84 28.33 9.88
CA PHE A 384 -10.95 29.38 10.90
C PHE A 384 -9.62 30.13 11.01
N VAL A 385 -9.60 31.38 10.56
CA VAL A 385 -8.51 32.30 10.88
C VAL A 385 -8.69 32.73 12.34
N ARG A 386 -7.85 32.23 13.25
CA ARG A 386 -7.76 32.84 14.61
C ARG A 386 -7.07 34.17 14.48
N GLU A 387 -7.81 35.28 14.57
CA GLU A 387 -7.20 36.58 14.84
C GLU A 387 -6.49 36.53 16.20
N LYS A 388 -5.17 36.59 16.18
CA LYS A 388 -4.42 36.83 17.42
C LYS A 388 -4.68 38.29 17.82
N ILE A 389 -5.35 38.49 18.94
CA ILE A 389 -5.36 39.80 19.65
C ILE A 389 -3.89 40.14 19.94
N GLY A 390 -3.30 41.02 19.12
CA GLY A 390 -1.88 41.40 19.21
C GLY A 390 -1.13 41.48 17.88
N GLY A 391 -1.77 41.56 16.75
CA GLY A 391 -1.22 42.13 15.51
C GLY A 391 -0.17 41.33 14.76
N LYS A 392 -0.28 40.01 14.69
CA LYS A 392 0.33 39.20 13.60
C LYS A 392 -0.63 38.08 13.19
N THR A 393 -1.17 38.17 12.00
CA THR A 393 -1.92 37.10 11.33
C THR A 393 -0.96 36.00 10.92
N GLY A 394 -1.06 34.82 11.53
CA GLY A 394 -0.45 33.60 11.03
C GLY A 394 -1.59 32.71 10.58
N ALA A 395 -1.72 32.48 9.28
CA ALA A 395 -2.51 31.38 8.76
C ALA A 395 -1.77 30.09 9.13
N GLU A 396 -2.31 29.30 10.07
CA GLU A 396 -1.88 27.91 10.21
C GLU A 396 -2.56 27.14 9.09
N ASN A 397 -1.76 26.66 8.15
CA ASN A 397 -2.19 25.80 7.06
C ASN A 397 -2.66 24.47 7.68
N PRO A 398 -3.91 24.01 7.46
CA PRO A 398 -4.36 22.71 7.98
C PRO A 398 -3.58 21.52 7.42
N ASP A 399 -2.76 21.73 6.39
CA ASP A 399 -1.92 20.70 5.77
C ASP A 399 -0.58 20.43 6.49
N GLU A 400 -0.25 21.20 7.55
CA GLU A 400 0.93 20.95 8.39
C GLU A 400 0.60 20.13 9.64
N VAL A 401 0.04 18.94 9.48
CA VAL A 401 0.07 17.90 10.51
C VAL A 401 1.24 16.98 10.22
N LYS A 402 2.39 17.29 10.80
CA LYS A 402 3.56 16.42 10.85
C LYS A 402 3.33 15.22 11.75
#